data_7fef62d169439e4db96d59ecccfa7889
#
_entry.id   7fef62d169439e4db96d59ecccfa7889
#
_cell.length_a   1.000
_cell.length_b   1.000
_cell.length_c   1.000
_cell.angle_alpha   90.00
_cell.angle_beta   90.00
_cell.angle_gamma   90.00
#
_symmetry.space_group_name_H-M   'P 1'
#
loop_
_entity.id
_entity.type
_entity.pdbx_description
1 polymer ?
#
loop_
_entity_poly.entity_id
_entity_poly.type
_entity_poly.pdbx_seq_one_letter_code
_entity_poly.pdbx_strand_id
1 'polypeptide(L)'
;MRGGKLATLPDEERAKLPRSREEASDASYALRFLQGLDNVRVVLSGMSDLDQVVDNCNTFEKSDTLTEEELEKLLDVAEGLKDSVPCTACRYCCDGCPAGLDIPYLLGKFNQIRAGNAATVFMQLDNLEEDQMPKACIGCGKCAQVCPQKIDIPAEFKKMNEEIEKFPGWESISRQRNAEMEQQLASDEWK
;
A
#
# COMPACT_ATOMS: atom_id res chain seq x y z
N MET A 1 4.24 5.46 -13.38
CA MET A 1 3.74 4.08 -13.06
C MET A 1 2.91 4.14 -11.78
N ARG A 2 1.60 4.28 -11.91
CA ARG A 2 0.60 4.29 -10.82
C ARG A 2 1.01 5.07 -9.55
N GLY A 3 1.54 6.31 -9.71
CA GLY A 3 1.91 7.17 -8.59
C GLY A 3 3.01 6.63 -7.67
N GLY A 4 3.98 5.91 -8.22
CA GLY A 4 5.13 5.41 -7.47
C GLY A 4 4.93 4.09 -6.70
N LYS A 5 3.76 3.45 -6.79
CA LYS A 5 3.50 2.17 -6.09
C LYS A 5 4.51 1.05 -6.39
N LEU A 6 5.10 1.07 -7.58
CA LEU A 6 6.13 0.11 -7.97
C LEU A 6 7.54 0.60 -7.62
N ALA A 7 7.67 1.81 -7.08
CA ALA A 7 8.94 2.35 -6.59
C ALA A 7 9.14 2.13 -5.08
N THR A 8 8.05 1.79 -4.36
CA THR A 8 8.11 1.47 -2.93
C THR A 8 7.11 0.36 -2.67
N LEU A 9 7.59 -0.86 -2.64
CA LEU A 9 6.79 -2.04 -2.36
C LEU A 9 6.61 -2.23 -0.84
N PRO A 10 5.50 -2.83 -0.39
CA PRO A 10 5.39 -3.36 0.97
C PRO A 10 6.53 -4.35 1.24
N ASP A 11 7.00 -4.43 2.49
CA ASP A 11 8.15 -5.27 2.84
C ASP A 11 7.94 -6.76 2.50
N GLU A 12 6.72 -7.26 2.66
CA GLU A 12 6.33 -8.61 2.30
C GLU A 12 6.48 -8.87 0.79
N GLU A 13 6.02 -7.94 -0.04
CA GLU A 13 6.13 -8.03 -1.49
C GLU A 13 7.57 -7.84 -1.96
N ARG A 14 8.31 -6.90 -1.33
CA ARG A 14 9.73 -6.70 -1.60
C ARG A 14 10.56 -7.95 -1.31
N ALA A 15 10.21 -8.70 -0.26
CA ALA A 15 10.91 -9.94 0.11
C ALA A 15 10.81 -11.04 -0.95
N LYS A 16 9.83 -10.97 -1.87
CA LYS A 16 9.68 -11.90 -3.00
C LYS A 16 10.66 -11.61 -4.14
N LEU A 17 11.14 -10.37 -4.25
CA LEU A 17 12.09 -10.00 -5.31
C LEU A 17 13.44 -10.70 -5.07
N PRO A 18 14.09 -11.22 -6.13
CA PRO A 18 15.37 -11.88 -5.99
C PRO A 18 16.46 -10.88 -5.60
N ARG A 19 17.33 -11.28 -4.68
CA ARG A 19 18.51 -10.50 -4.27
C ARG A 19 19.71 -10.66 -5.22
N SER A 20 19.51 -11.19 -6.39
CA SER A 20 20.53 -11.39 -7.42
C SER A 20 21.19 -10.08 -7.87
N ARG A 21 20.56 -8.96 -7.59
CA ARG A 21 21.01 -7.60 -7.90
C ARG A 21 21.10 -6.80 -6.60
N GLU A 22 22.22 -6.83 -5.92
CA GLU A 22 22.42 -6.27 -4.57
C GLU A 22 22.08 -4.77 -4.47
N GLU A 23 22.15 -4.03 -5.58
CA GLU A 23 21.88 -2.59 -5.64
C GLU A 23 20.56 -2.25 -6.35
N ALA A 24 19.72 -3.22 -6.64
CA ALA A 24 18.50 -2.99 -7.40
C ALA A 24 17.40 -2.40 -6.51
N SER A 25 16.90 -1.22 -6.89
CA SER A 25 15.70 -0.64 -6.29
C SER A 25 14.43 -1.39 -6.73
N ASP A 26 13.36 -1.26 -5.96
CA ASP A 26 12.03 -1.78 -6.37
C ASP A 26 11.63 -1.23 -7.75
N ALA A 27 11.91 0.06 -8.01
CA ALA A 27 11.64 0.72 -9.27
C ALA A 27 12.41 0.10 -10.44
N SER A 28 13.66 -0.32 -10.21
CA SER A 28 14.50 -0.88 -11.26
C SER A 28 13.94 -2.18 -11.84
N TYR A 29 13.32 -3.04 -11.02
CA TYR A 29 12.63 -4.24 -11.52
C TYR A 29 11.46 -3.90 -12.43
N ALA A 30 10.63 -2.91 -12.05
CA ALA A 30 9.52 -2.46 -12.89
C ALA A 30 9.99 -1.82 -14.21
N LEU A 31 11.09 -1.08 -14.18
CA LEU A 31 11.68 -0.45 -15.37
C LEU A 31 12.29 -1.49 -16.31
N ARG A 32 13.02 -2.49 -15.79
CA ARG A 32 13.57 -3.61 -16.56
C ARG A 32 12.49 -4.47 -17.21
N PHE A 33 11.35 -4.65 -16.54
CA PHE A 33 10.20 -5.29 -17.15
C PHE A 33 9.77 -4.54 -18.43
N LEU A 34 9.69 -3.20 -18.36
CA LEU A 34 9.31 -2.39 -19.53
C LEU A 34 10.38 -2.41 -20.63
N GLN A 35 11.66 -2.48 -20.29
CA GLN A 35 12.76 -2.64 -21.26
C GLN A 35 12.67 -3.96 -22.03
N GLY A 36 12.12 -5.02 -21.42
CA GLY A 36 11.90 -6.31 -22.08
C GLY A 36 10.73 -6.37 -23.05
N LEU A 37 9.95 -5.28 -23.17
CA LEU A 37 8.78 -5.24 -24.06
C LEU A 37 9.14 -4.57 -25.41
N ASP A 38 9.14 -5.32 -26.49
CA ASP A 38 9.54 -4.88 -27.84
C ASP A 38 8.82 -3.62 -28.33
N ASN A 39 7.57 -3.42 -27.91
CA ASN A 39 6.74 -2.32 -28.35
C ASN A 39 6.87 -1.05 -27.48
N VAL A 40 7.60 -1.10 -26.38
CA VAL A 40 7.85 0.06 -25.49
C VAL A 40 9.08 0.81 -26.01
N ARG A 41 8.89 2.06 -26.45
CA ARG A 41 9.97 2.90 -27.00
C ARG A 41 10.40 4.00 -26.03
N VAL A 42 9.49 4.47 -25.20
CA VAL A 42 9.74 5.54 -24.24
C VAL A 42 9.01 5.21 -22.95
N VAL A 43 9.70 5.36 -21.82
CA VAL A 43 9.13 5.22 -20.48
C VAL A 43 9.15 6.57 -19.79
N LEU A 44 7.99 7.08 -19.40
CA LEU A 44 7.88 8.28 -18.60
C LEU A 44 7.95 7.93 -17.12
N SER A 45 8.91 8.51 -16.42
CA SER A 45 9.07 8.36 -14.97
C SER A 45 8.91 9.72 -14.28
N GLY A 46 8.04 9.78 -13.25
CA GLY A 46 7.92 10.94 -12.36
C GLY A 46 8.94 10.83 -11.24
N MET A 47 10.05 11.55 -11.36
CA MET A 47 11.12 11.60 -10.36
C MET A 47 11.02 12.92 -9.60
N SER A 48 11.16 12.89 -8.29
CA SER A 48 11.05 14.05 -7.40
C SER A 48 12.35 14.41 -6.68
N ASP A 49 13.35 13.53 -6.76
CA ASP A 49 14.68 13.76 -6.19
C ASP A 49 15.80 13.23 -7.11
N LEU A 50 17.04 13.59 -6.79
CA LEU A 50 18.21 13.27 -7.60
C LEU A 50 18.53 11.76 -7.57
N ASP A 51 18.32 11.11 -6.43
CA ASP A 51 18.65 9.70 -6.27
C ASP A 51 17.77 8.84 -7.18
N GLN A 52 16.49 9.18 -7.33
CA GLN A 52 15.59 8.54 -8.29
C GLN A 52 16.04 8.73 -9.75
N VAL A 53 16.59 9.91 -10.08
CA VAL A 53 17.14 10.18 -11.42
C VAL A 53 18.35 9.29 -11.67
N VAL A 54 19.29 9.24 -10.72
CA VAL A 54 20.52 8.44 -10.81
C VAL A 54 20.17 6.94 -10.93
N ASP A 55 19.27 6.42 -10.08
CA ASP A 55 18.83 5.03 -10.11
C ASP A 55 18.20 4.65 -11.47
N ASN A 56 17.30 5.49 -11.96
CA ASN A 56 16.65 5.26 -13.26
C ASN A 56 17.66 5.31 -14.42
N CYS A 57 18.59 6.27 -14.43
CA CYS A 57 19.65 6.33 -15.43
C CYS A 57 20.52 5.08 -15.41
N ASN A 58 20.99 4.67 -14.24
CA ASN A 58 21.79 3.46 -14.07
C ASN A 58 21.06 2.20 -14.55
N THR A 59 19.73 2.14 -14.34
CA THR A 59 18.90 1.04 -14.80
C THR A 59 18.80 1.01 -16.32
N PHE A 60 18.64 2.15 -16.97
CA PHE A 60 18.49 2.21 -18.43
C PHE A 60 19.83 2.12 -19.19
N GLU A 61 20.94 2.61 -18.63
CA GLU A 61 22.26 2.52 -19.24
C GLU A 61 22.71 1.05 -19.42
N LYS A 62 22.36 0.18 -18.50
CA LYS A 62 22.78 -1.23 -18.53
C LYS A 62 22.05 -2.06 -19.59
N SER A 63 20.94 -1.57 -20.17
CA SER A 63 20.08 -2.31 -21.14
C SER A 63 19.82 -3.76 -20.73
N ASP A 64 19.66 -3.99 -19.45
CA ASP A 64 19.70 -5.27 -18.78
C ASP A 64 18.27 -5.66 -18.38
N THR A 65 17.63 -6.44 -19.22
CA THR A 65 16.25 -6.92 -19.00
C THR A 65 16.21 -7.97 -17.87
N LEU A 66 15.00 -8.28 -17.41
CA LEU A 66 14.79 -9.33 -16.41
C LEU A 66 15.08 -10.71 -16.98
N THR A 67 15.68 -11.57 -16.17
CA THR A 67 15.71 -13.01 -16.43
C THR A 67 14.32 -13.62 -16.27
N GLU A 68 14.13 -14.86 -16.74
CA GLU A 68 12.85 -15.58 -16.57
C GLU A 68 12.48 -15.73 -15.09
N GLU A 69 13.45 -16.03 -14.22
CA GLU A 69 13.22 -16.14 -12.77
C GLU A 69 12.83 -14.80 -12.15
N GLU A 70 13.51 -13.71 -12.51
CA GLU A 70 13.18 -12.36 -12.03
C GLU A 70 11.79 -11.92 -12.51
N LEU A 71 11.42 -12.27 -13.73
CA LEU A 71 10.10 -11.98 -14.28
C LEU A 71 9.01 -12.74 -13.52
N GLU A 72 9.21 -14.03 -13.23
CA GLU A 72 8.28 -14.84 -12.46
C GLU A 72 8.04 -14.24 -11.07
N LYS A 73 9.12 -13.86 -10.37
CA LYS A 73 9.05 -13.20 -9.05
C LYS A 73 8.32 -11.85 -9.12
N LEU A 74 8.61 -11.05 -10.13
CA LEU A 74 7.93 -9.77 -10.32
C LEU A 74 6.44 -9.94 -10.61
N LEU A 75 6.05 -10.97 -11.34
CA LEU A 75 4.63 -11.29 -11.58
C LEU A 75 3.93 -11.76 -10.31
N ASP A 76 4.60 -12.52 -9.43
CA ASP A 76 4.08 -12.90 -8.12
C ASP A 76 3.84 -11.66 -7.22
N VAL A 77 4.79 -10.71 -7.21
CA VAL A 77 4.59 -9.40 -6.55
C VAL A 77 3.39 -8.67 -7.14
N ALA A 78 3.25 -8.63 -8.45
CA ALA A 78 2.11 -7.98 -9.10
C ALA A 78 0.77 -8.63 -8.74
N GLU A 79 0.74 -9.95 -8.56
CA GLU A 79 -0.43 -10.69 -8.09
C GLU A 79 -0.82 -10.28 -6.66
N GLY A 80 0.16 -10.22 -5.73
CA GLY A 80 -0.08 -9.78 -4.35
C GLY A 80 -0.58 -8.33 -4.24
N LEU A 81 -0.29 -7.49 -5.24
CA LEU A 81 -0.78 -6.10 -5.28
C LEU A 81 -2.18 -5.93 -5.89
N LYS A 82 -2.79 -6.98 -6.44
CA LYS A 82 -4.09 -6.89 -7.15
C LYS A 82 -5.22 -6.38 -6.25
N ASP A 83 -5.25 -6.82 -5.00
CA ASP A 83 -6.29 -6.45 -4.05
C ASP A 83 -6.12 -5.06 -3.46
N SER A 84 -5.02 -4.39 -3.77
CA SER A 84 -4.78 -3.03 -3.29
C SER A 84 -5.62 -2.01 -4.05
N VAL A 85 -6.20 -1.04 -3.34
CA VAL A 85 -6.86 0.13 -3.96
C VAL A 85 -5.80 0.91 -4.73
N PRO A 86 -5.97 1.12 -6.06
CA PRO A 86 -4.93 1.72 -6.92
C PRO A 86 -4.88 3.25 -6.79
N CYS A 87 -4.96 3.79 -5.57
CA CYS A 87 -4.87 5.22 -5.31
C CYS A 87 -3.44 5.73 -5.55
N THR A 88 -3.31 6.78 -6.35
CA THR A 88 -2.02 7.44 -6.68
C THR A 88 -1.75 8.68 -5.86
N ALA A 89 -2.57 8.96 -4.86
CA ALA A 89 -2.48 10.14 -4.00
C ALA A 89 -2.47 11.49 -4.75
N CYS A 90 -3.10 11.57 -5.92
CA CYS A 90 -3.18 12.80 -6.73
C CYS A 90 -4.07 13.90 -6.12
N ARG A 91 -4.88 13.57 -5.10
CA ARG A 91 -5.73 14.47 -4.29
C ARG A 91 -6.88 15.17 -4.99
N TYR A 92 -7.13 14.97 -6.29
CA TYR A 92 -8.26 15.59 -6.99
C TYR A 92 -9.63 15.32 -6.36
N CYS A 93 -9.75 14.21 -5.63
CA CYS A 93 -10.96 13.82 -4.93
C CYS A 93 -11.19 14.60 -3.62
N CYS A 94 -10.16 15.25 -3.05
CA CYS A 94 -10.24 15.96 -1.78
C CYS A 94 -10.97 17.31 -1.92
N ASP A 95 -10.66 18.07 -2.97
CA ASP A 95 -11.16 19.44 -3.16
C ASP A 95 -12.71 19.50 -3.27
N GLY A 96 -13.32 18.44 -3.77
CA GLY A 96 -14.77 18.34 -3.92
C GLY A 96 -15.48 17.53 -2.84
N CYS A 97 -14.76 17.06 -1.81
CA CYS A 97 -15.34 16.24 -0.75
C CYS A 97 -16.12 17.10 0.26
N PRO A 98 -17.47 16.95 0.36
CA PRO A 98 -18.26 17.77 1.29
C PRO A 98 -18.00 17.43 2.76
N ALA A 99 -17.47 16.24 3.05
CA ALA A 99 -17.04 15.82 4.40
C ALA A 99 -15.58 16.19 4.71
N GLY A 100 -14.84 16.83 3.79
CA GLY A 100 -13.46 17.25 4.01
C GLY A 100 -12.45 16.12 4.24
N LEU A 101 -12.76 14.89 3.83
CA LEU A 101 -11.93 13.71 4.11
C LEU A 101 -10.59 13.75 3.35
N ASP A 102 -9.50 13.35 4.02
CA ASP A 102 -8.24 13.03 3.36
C ASP A 102 -8.33 11.63 2.73
N ILE A 103 -8.98 11.58 1.57
CA ILE A 103 -9.29 10.34 0.86
C ILE A 103 -8.03 9.52 0.55
N PRO A 104 -6.93 10.09 0.02
CA PRO A 104 -5.71 9.33 -0.24
C PRO A 104 -5.09 8.73 1.01
N TYR A 105 -5.09 9.46 2.12
CA TYR A 105 -4.59 8.95 3.40
C TYR A 105 -5.39 7.73 3.84
N LEU A 106 -6.72 7.83 3.86
CA LEU A 106 -7.61 6.74 4.27
C LEU A 106 -7.48 5.51 3.37
N LEU A 107 -7.43 5.70 2.03
CA LEU A 107 -7.21 4.59 1.11
C LEU A 107 -5.82 3.95 1.27
N GLY A 108 -4.81 4.75 1.61
CA GLY A 108 -3.48 4.25 1.95
C GLY A 108 -3.51 3.37 3.20
N LYS A 109 -4.24 3.81 4.25
CA LYS A 109 -4.46 3.00 5.46
C LYS A 109 -5.22 1.72 5.17
N PHE A 110 -6.24 1.79 4.33
CA PHE A 110 -6.98 0.59 3.93
C PHE A 110 -6.09 -0.44 3.21
N ASN A 111 -5.19 0.00 2.34
CA ASN A 111 -4.21 -0.89 1.72
C ASN A 111 -3.26 -1.53 2.75
N GLN A 112 -2.86 -0.79 3.80
CA GLN A 112 -2.04 -1.34 4.88
C GLN A 112 -2.81 -2.39 5.71
N ILE A 113 -4.11 -2.18 5.97
CA ILE A 113 -4.98 -3.18 6.61
C ILE A 113 -4.99 -4.47 5.79
N ARG A 114 -5.20 -4.35 4.48
CA ARG A 114 -5.22 -5.50 3.54
C ARG A 114 -3.87 -6.22 3.45
N ALA A 115 -2.77 -5.51 3.67
CA ALA A 115 -1.43 -6.07 3.72
C ALA A 115 -1.06 -6.68 5.09
N GLY A 116 -2.02 -6.91 5.99
CA GLY A 116 -1.80 -7.55 7.29
C GLY A 116 -1.38 -6.60 8.42
N ASN A 117 -1.17 -5.31 8.16
CA ASN A 117 -0.73 -4.33 9.16
C ASN A 117 -1.89 -3.68 9.93
N ALA A 118 -2.98 -4.40 10.12
CA ALA A 118 -4.22 -3.86 10.68
C ALA A 118 -4.03 -3.21 12.07
N ALA A 119 -3.32 -3.86 12.99
CA ALA A 119 -3.13 -3.35 14.35
C ALA A 119 -2.46 -1.96 14.37
N THR A 120 -1.37 -1.79 13.63
CA THR A 120 -0.67 -0.50 13.53
C THR A 120 -1.55 0.58 12.91
N VAL A 121 -2.34 0.22 11.90
CA VAL A 121 -3.25 1.16 11.25
C VAL A 121 -4.36 1.60 12.18
N PHE A 122 -4.95 0.68 12.95
CA PHE A 122 -6.00 1.05 13.91
C PHE A 122 -5.49 2.01 14.99
N MET A 123 -4.26 1.82 15.51
CA MET A 123 -3.65 2.81 16.40
C MET A 123 -3.54 4.22 15.78
N GLN A 124 -3.31 4.28 14.47
CA GLN A 124 -3.20 5.55 13.76
C GLN A 124 -4.56 6.16 13.47
N LEU A 125 -5.56 5.33 13.20
CA LEU A 125 -6.94 5.78 12.98
C LEU A 125 -7.60 6.27 14.27
N ASP A 126 -7.28 5.68 15.42
CA ASP A 126 -7.78 6.11 16.73
C ASP A 126 -7.38 7.56 17.10
N ASN A 127 -6.35 8.11 16.44
CA ASN A 127 -5.95 9.52 16.61
C ASN A 127 -6.72 10.49 15.70
N LEU A 128 -7.63 9.98 14.85
CA LEU A 128 -8.47 10.81 14.00
C LEU A 128 -9.78 11.17 14.71
N GLU A 129 -10.24 12.38 14.46
CA GLU A 129 -11.59 12.78 14.89
C GLU A 129 -12.66 12.02 14.09
N GLU A 130 -13.86 11.92 14.63
CA GLU A 130 -14.95 11.15 14.00
C GLU A 130 -15.30 11.62 12.58
N ASP A 131 -15.19 12.92 12.33
CA ASP A 131 -15.46 13.56 11.03
C ASP A 131 -14.31 13.32 10.01
N GLN A 132 -13.15 12.86 10.45
CA GLN A 132 -12.00 12.47 9.62
C GLN A 132 -11.99 10.98 9.25
N MET A 133 -12.83 10.19 9.90
CA MET A 133 -12.93 8.75 9.69
C MET A 133 -13.70 8.41 8.41
N PRO A 134 -13.45 7.23 7.78
CA PRO A 134 -14.18 6.82 6.58
C PRO A 134 -15.69 6.73 6.79
N LYS A 135 -16.17 6.58 8.03
CA LYS A 135 -17.60 6.59 8.38
C LYS A 135 -18.29 7.95 8.14
N ALA A 136 -17.53 9.05 8.12
CA ALA A 136 -18.05 10.37 7.81
C ALA A 136 -18.39 10.57 6.31
N CYS A 137 -18.05 9.58 5.46
CA CYS A 137 -18.38 9.61 4.05
C CYS A 137 -19.89 9.52 3.82
N ILE A 138 -20.47 10.55 3.22
CA ILE A 138 -21.91 10.61 2.89
C ILE A 138 -22.31 9.87 1.61
N GLY A 139 -21.36 9.21 0.93
CA GLY A 139 -21.62 8.41 -0.27
C GLY A 139 -22.02 9.21 -1.52
N CYS A 140 -21.72 10.51 -1.61
CA CYS A 140 -22.17 11.37 -2.71
C CYS A 140 -21.53 11.07 -4.09
N GLY A 141 -20.46 10.28 -4.16
CA GLY A 141 -19.81 9.83 -5.39
C GLY A 141 -18.99 10.87 -6.16
N LYS A 142 -18.92 12.14 -5.73
CA LYS A 142 -18.14 13.19 -6.43
C LYS A 142 -16.67 12.83 -6.59
N CYS A 143 -16.08 12.23 -5.57
CA CYS A 143 -14.68 11.78 -5.56
C CYS A 143 -14.39 10.69 -6.61
N ALA A 144 -15.33 9.77 -6.85
CA ALA A 144 -15.21 8.73 -7.86
C ALA A 144 -15.26 9.30 -9.29
N GLN A 145 -16.06 10.34 -9.52
CA GLN A 145 -16.20 10.99 -10.83
C GLN A 145 -14.91 11.68 -11.28
N VAL A 146 -14.15 12.27 -10.36
CA VAL A 146 -12.89 12.97 -10.65
C VAL A 146 -11.66 12.08 -10.53
N CYS A 147 -11.81 10.82 -10.11
CA CYS A 147 -10.69 9.92 -9.90
C CYS A 147 -10.08 9.44 -11.23
N PRO A 148 -8.80 9.76 -11.54
CA PRO A 148 -8.15 9.28 -12.77
C PRO A 148 -8.02 7.76 -12.83
N GLN A 149 -8.00 7.10 -11.65
CA GLN A 149 -7.93 5.64 -11.54
C GLN A 149 -9.30 4.97 -11.53
N LYS A 150 -10.38 5.74 -11.64
CA LYS A 150 -11.77 5.26 -11.63
C LYS A 150 -12.11 4.41 -10.39
N ILE A 151 -11.54 4.76 -9.23
CA ILE A 151 -11.81 4.07 -7.96
C ILE A 151 -13.21 4.46 -7.50
N ASP A 152 -14.03 3.46 -7.16
CA ASP A 152 -15.28 3.68 -6.43
C ASP A 152 -14.96 3.91 -4.94
N ILE A 153 -14.56 5.15 -4.63
CA ILE A 153 -14.10 5.54 -3.30
C ILE A 153 -15.16 5.30 -2.21
N PRO A 154 -16.45 5.64 -2.42
CA PRO A 154 -17.49 5.31 -1.43
C PRO A 154 -17.60 3.80 -1.14
N ALA A 155 -17.51 2.96 -2.17
CA ALA A 155 -17.54 1.50 -1.98
C ALA A 155 -16.31 1.00 -1.22
N GLU A 156 -15.11 1.55 -1.50
CA GLU A 156 -13.89 1.19 -0.75
C GLU A 156 -13.96 1.66 0.71
N PHE A 157 -14.52 2.82 0.98
CA PHE A 157 -14.74 3.29 2.37
C PHE A 157 -15.74 2.44 3.13
N LYS A 158 -16.79 1.93 2.46
CA LYS A 158 -17.71 0.97 3.07
C LYS A 158 -16.96 -0.30 3.50
N LYS A 159 -16.15 -0.88 2.62
CA LYS A 159 -15.33 -2.06 2.95
C LYS A 159 -14.34 -1.76 4.08
N MET A 160 -13.71 -0.57 4.08
CA MET A 160 -12.81 -0.16 5.14
C MET A 160 -13.53 -0.08 6.49
N ASN A 161 -14.74 0.49 6.53
CA ASN A 161 -15.55 0.53 7.75
C ASN A 161 -15.89 -0.88 8.25
N GLU A 162 -16.25 -1.80 7.35
CA GLU A 162 -16.50 -3.21 7.69
C GLU A 162 -15.26 -3.89 8.32
N GLU A 163 -14.05 -3.56 7.87
CA GLU A 163 -12.82 -4.06 8.48
C GLU A 163 -12.53 -3.41 9.85
N ILE A 164 -12.79 -2.09 9.98
CA ILE A 164 -12.64 -1.38 11.25
C ILE A 164 -13.62 -1.94 12.31
N GLU A 165 -14.86 -2.23 11.93
CA GLU A 165 -15.86 -2.80 12.83
C GLU A 165 -15.52 -4.20 13.34
N LYS A 166 -14.75 -4.97 12.59
CA LYS A 166 -14.25 -6.29 13.02
C LYS A 166 -13.14 -6.20 14.06
N PHE A 167 -12.52 -5.03 14.21
CA PHE A 167 -11.43 -4.85 15.15
C PHE A 167 -11.96 -4.85 16.59
N PRO A 168 -11.45 -5.73 17.48
CA PRO A 168 -12.03 -5.93 18.81
C PRO A 168 -11.81 -4.77 19.79
N GLY A 169 -11.16 -3.69 19.36
CA GLY A 169 -10.78 -2.56 20.20
C GLY A 169 -9.58 -2.84 21.13
N TRP A 170 -8.83 -1.80 21.46
CA TRP A 170 -7.57 -1.90 22.24
C TRP A 170 -7.80 -2.41 23.66
N GLU A 171 -8.90 -2.03 24.30
CA GLU A 171 -9.23 -2.50 25.66
C GLU A 171 -9.46 -4.02 25.70
N SER A 172 -10.09 -4.56 24.66
CA SER A 172 -10.31 -6.02 24.53
C SER A 172 -9.00 -6.74 24.30
N ILE A 173 -8.15 -6.21 23.40
CA ILE A 173 -6.82 -6.78 23.12
C ILE A 173 -5.93 -6.72 24.37
N SER A 174 -5.92 -5.60 25.09
CA SER A 174 -5.14 -5.45 26.32
C SER A 174 -5.59 -6.43 27.40
N ARG A 175 -6.90 -6.59 27.58
CA ARG A 175 -7.44 -7.58 28.52
C ARG A 175 -7.05 -9.00 28.17
N GLN A 176 -7.14 -9.35 26.89
CA GLN A 176 -6.75 -10.68 26.43
C GLN A 176 -5.26 -10.95 26.63
N ARG A 177 -4.39 -10.02 26.25
CA ARG A 177 -2.94 -10.14 26.47
C ARG A 177 -2.56 -10.25 27.95
N ASN A 178 -3.20 -9.48 28.81
CA ASN A 178 -2.95 -9.56 30.24
C ASN A 178 -3.38 -10.92 30.80
N ALA A 179 -4.54 -11.44 30.39
CA ALA A 179 -5.01 -12.75 30.80
C ALA A 179 -4.09 -13.89 30.28
N GLU A 180 -3.58 -13.78 29.06
CA GLU A 180 -2.61 -14.74 28.48
C GLU A 180 -1.29 -14.69 29.26
N MET A 181 -0.81 -13.49 29.60
CA MET A 181 0.42 -13.30 30.38
C MET A 181 0.28 -13.84 31.81
N GLU A 182 -0.87 -13.62 32.46
CA GLU A 182 -1.16 -14.19 33.79
C GLU A 182 -1.20 -15.73 33.75
N GLN A 183 -1.80 -16.32 32.71
CA GLN A 183 -1.81 -17.78 32.51
C GLN A 183 -0.39 -18.32 32.27
N GLN A 184 0.43 -17.61 31.51
CA GLN A 184 1.80 -18.01 31.22
C GLN A 184 2.67 -17.93 32.49
N LEU A 185 2.53 -16.87 33.27
CA LEU A 185 3.22 -16.73 34.58
C LEU A 185 2.76 -17.81 35.58
N ALA A 186 1.48 -18.16 35.58
CA ALA A 186 0.97 -19.25 36.43
C ALA A 186 1.41 -20.66 35.98
N SER A 187 1.71 -20.84 34.67
CA SER A 187 2.22 -22.11 34.12
C SER A 187 3.74 -22.28 34.29
N ASP A 188 4.48 -21.17 34.41
CA ASP A 188 5.91 -21.14 34.69
C ASP A 188 6.15 -21.21 36.21
N GLU A 189 5.49 -22.14 36.91
CA GLU A 189 5.91 -22.51 38.25
C GLU A 189 7.34 -23.06 38.18
N TRP A 190 8.23 -22.28 38.70
CA TRP A 190 9.67 -22.52 38.80
C TRP A 190 9.96 -23.95 39.22
N LYS A 191 10.50 -24.76 38.32
CA LYS A 191 11.23 -25.98 38.65
C LYS A 191 12.69 -25.64 38.91
#